data_0a92ed4bd6e2c002a31cabad0fc7e0e7
#
_entry.id   0a92ed4bd6e2c002a31cabad0fc7e0e7
#
_cell.length_a   1.000
_cell.length_b   1.000
_cell.length_c   1.000
_cell.angle_alpha   90.00
_cell.angle_beta   90.00
_cell.angle_gamma   90.00
#
_symmetry.space_group_name_H-M   'P 1'
#
loop_
_entity.id
_entity.type
_entity.pdbx_description
1 polymer ?
#
loop_
_entity_poly.entity_id
_entity_poly.type
_entity_poly.pdbx_seq_one_letter_code
_entity_poly.pdbx_strand_id
1 'polypeptide(L)'
;MDEFDGPKTKLPRARTRLARRDHIANPKAKRLAIGTDTKGVLRFKESEVDGDHVVLLVTDRVSADYLAHLQKAGVSYLLCGKREIDLATALRKLASAFGLRKVMLQGGGKFNGAMLKAGLVDEISQIIVPIVDGGVGISSFFDIPGKPPAKAAASLRMLSHKQLPGGVSWLRYRVVRYQIA
;
A
#
# COMPACT_ATOMS: atom_id res chain seq x y z
N MET A 1 14.17 -6.55 2.02
CA MET A 1 12.97 -6.61 1.15
C MET A 1 12.61 -8.06 0.80
N ASP A 2 13.16 -9.02 1.54
CA ASP A 2 13.04 -10.46 1.29
C ASP A 2 12.05 -11.20 2.21
N GLU A 3 11.36 -10.48 3.08
CA GLU A 3 10.39 -11.07 4.01
C GLU A 3 9.07 -11.50 3.37
N PHE A 4 8.78 -10.99 2.17
CA PHE A 4 7.55 -11.32 1.44
C PHE A 4 7.75 -12.29 0.28
N ASP A 5 8.97 -12.60 -0.10
CA ASP A 5 9.31 -13.60 -1.12
C ASP A 5 9.56 -14.98 -0.50
N GLY A 6 8.55 -15.51 0.16
CA GLY A 6 8.54 -16.95 0.44
C GLY A 6 8.55 -17.74 -0.88
N PRO A 7 9.16 -18.94 -0.91
CA PRO A 7 9.25 -19.74 -2.12
C PRO A 7 7.85 -19.91 -2.74
N LYS A 8 7.73 -19.85 -4.06
CA LYS A 8 6.51 -20.09 -4.85
C LYS A 8 5.99 -21.52 -4.67
N THR A 9 5.77 -21.93 -3.43
CA THR A 9 5.22 -23.23 -3.09
C THR A 9 3.78 -23.30 -3.52
N LYS A 10 3.44 -24.38 -4.20
CA LYS A 10 2.05 -24.67 -4.61
C LYS A 10 1.18 -24.72 -3.35
N LEU A 11 0.16 -23.89 -3.31
CA LEU A 11 -0.75 -23.87 -2.17
C LEU A 11 -1.54 -25.18 -2.11
N PRO A 12 -1.79 -25.71 -0.90
CA PRO A 12 -2.68 -26.86 -0.74
C PRO A 12 -4.09 -26.45 -1.18
N ARG A 13 -4.82 -27.36 -1.80
CA ARG A 13 -6.22 -27.13 -2.20
C ARG A 13 -7.07 -26.85 -0.96
N ALA A 14 -7.89 -25.81 -1.05
CA ALA A 14 -8.88 -25.51 -0.02
C ALA A 14 -9.87 -26.70 0.06
N ARG A 15 -10.06 -27.26 1.26
CA ARG A 15 -10.97 -28.37 1.52
C ARG A 15 -12.45 -27.95 1.44
N THR A 16 -12.72 -26.65 1.54
CA THR A 16 -14.08 -26.09 1.58
C THR A 16 -14.19 -24.91 0.61
N ARG A 17 -15.33 -24.75 -0.03
CA ARG A 17 -15.61 -23.58 -0.87
C ARG A 17 -15.75 -22.35 0.01
N LEU A 18 -14.67 -21.54 0.10
CA LEU A 18 -14.69 -20.30 0.85
C LEU A 18 -15.58 -19.25 0.19
N ALA A 19 -16.44 -18.63 0.98
CA ALA A 19 -17.20 -17.47 0.52
C ALA A 19 -16.23 -16.32 0.19
N ARG A 20 -16.42 -15.67 -0.96
CA ARG A 20 -15.63 -14.50 -1.35
C ARG A 20 -16.14 -13.26 -0.61
N ARG A 21 -15.60 -13.04 0.57
CA ARG A 21 -15.90 -11.89 1.45
C ARG A 21 -14.63 -11.44 2.16
N ASP A 22 -14.64 -10.22 2.64
CA ASP A 22 -13.58 -9.71 3.50
C ASP A 22 -13.39 -10.61 4.74
N HIS A 23 -12.16 -10.72 5.19
CA HIS A 23 -11.80 -11.48 6.39
C HIS A 23 -10.96 -10.61 7.32
N ILE A 24 -11.45 -10.40 8.53
CA ILE A 24 -10.78 -9.63 9.57
C ILE A 24 -10.39 -10.60 10.68
N ALA A 25 -9.13 -11.00 10.69
CA ALA A 25 -8.60 -11.94 11.69
C ALA A 25 -8.37 -11.27 13.06
N ASN A 26 -7.94 -9.99 13.05
CA ASN A 26 -7.70 -9.23 14.27
C ASN A 26 -8.30 -7.81 14.17
N PRO A 27 -9.59 -7.62 14.52
CA PRO A 27 -10.25 -6.31 14.44
C PRO A 27 -9.76 -5.30 15.50
N LYS A 28 -9.01 -5.76 16.50
CA LYS A 28 -8.46 -4.93 17.57
C LYS A 28 -6.99 -4.56 17.37
N ALA A 29 -6.41 -4.90 16.23
CA ALA A 29 -5.03 -4.56 15.93
C ALA A 29 -4.83 -3.04 15.94
N LYS A 30 -3.84 -2.58 16.71
CA LYS A 30 -3.53 -1.15 16.87
C LYS A 30 -2.64 -0.60 15.75
N ARG A 31 -1.80 -1.46 15.19
CA ARG A 31 -0.88 -1.15 14.10
C ARG A 31 -1.07 -2.16 12.98
N LEU A 32 -1.06 -1.68 11.75
CA LEU A 32 -1.34 -2.49 10.57
C LEU A 32 -0.24 -2.34 9.53
N ALA A 33 0.30 -3.46 9.07
CA ALA A 33 1.10 -3.54 7.86
C ALA A 33 0.17 -3.84 6.67
N ILE A 34 -0.11 -2.83 5.85
CA ILE A 34 -1.07 -2.94 4.75
C ILE A 34 -0.33 -3.15 3.44
N GLY A 35 -0.57 -4.27 2.79
CA GLY A 35 0.01 -4.62 1.49
C GLY A 35 -1.04 -4.84 0.41
N THR A 36 -0.58 -4.90 -0.85
CA THR A 36 -1.42 -5.23 -2.00
C THR A 36 -0.95 -6.52 -2.66
N ASP A 37 -1.85 -7.45 -2.93
CA ASP A 37 -1.55 -8.65 -3.71
C ASP A 37 -2.70 -8.98 -4.67
N THR A 38 -2.62 -8.42 -5.87
CA THR A 38 -3.64 -8.57 -6.90
C THR A 38 -3.72 -9.98 -7.49
N LYS A 39 -2.66 -10.79 -7.35
CA LYS A 39 -2.51 -12.10 -7.99
C LYS A 39 -2.48 -13.26 -7.01
N GLY A 40 -2.35 -13.01 -5.71
CA GLY A 40 -2.25 -14.05 -4.68
C GLY A 40 -0.91 -14.78 -4.71
N VAL A 41 0.19 -14.01 -4.82
CA VAL A 41 1.56 -14.57 -4.92
C VAL A 41 2.32 -14.57 -3.60
N LEU A 42 1.96 -13.71 -2.65
CA LEU A 42 2.63 -13.60 -1.37
C LEU A 42 2.34 -14.83 -0.49
N ARG A 43 3.29 -15.16 0.37
CA ARG A 43 3.17 -16.29 1.29
C ARG A 43 3.46 -15.83 2.71
N PHE A 44 2.59 -16.22 3.63
CA PHE A 44 2.68 -15.85 5.04
C PHE A 44 2.72 -17.10 5.90
N LYS A 45 3.60 -17.12 6.89
CA LYS A 45 3.64 -18.13 7.95
C LYS A 45 2.89 -17.65 9.19
N GLU A 46 2.83 -16.35 9.39
CA GLU A 46 2.25 -15.66 10.54
C GLU A 46 1.49 -14.41 10.11
N SER A 47 0.76 -13.83 11.04
CA SER A 47 -0.14 -12.70 10.78
C SER A 47 0.48 -11.34 11.03
N GLU A 48 1.77 -11.28 11.40
CA GLU A 48 2.44 -10.04 11.81
C GLU A 48 3.80 -9.89 11.10
N VAL A 49 4.17 -8.64 10.88
CA VAL A 49 5.49 -8.22 10.39
C VAL A 49 5.93 -7.07 11.29
N ASP A 50 7.09 -7.19 11.94
CA ASP A 50 7.62 -6.20 12.89
C ASP A 50 6.62 -5.81 13.99
N GLY A 51 5.75 -6.75 14.40
CA GLY A 51 4.69 -6.53 15.40
C GLY A 51 3.48 -5.76 14.88
N ASP A 52 3.37 -5.53 13.58
CA ASP A 52 2.22 -4.94 12.91
C ASP A 52 1.37 -6.03 12.26
N HIS A 53 0.06 -6.03 12.52
CA HIS A 53 -0.85 -7.01 11.94
C HIS A 53 -1.00 -6.82 10.42
N VAL A 54 -0.82 -7.90 9.67
CA VAL A 54 -0.86 -7.88 8.21
C VAL A 54 -2.31 -7.81 7.70
N VAL A 55 -2.56 -6.84 6.83
CA VAL A 55 -3.82 -6.70 6.09
C VAL A 55 -3.53 -6.65 4.60
N LEU A 56 -4.08 -7.56 3.81
CA LEU A 56 -3.90 -7.57 2.38
C LEU A 56 -5.10 -7.01 1.63
N LEU A 57 -4.83 -6.09 0.73
CA LEU A 57 -5.79 -5.65 -0.28
C LEU A 57 -5.65 -6.58 -1.49
N VAL A 58 -6.69 -7.35 -1.77
CA VAL A 58 -6.68 -8.36 -2.82
C VAL A 58 -7.80 -8.11 -3.83
N THR A 59 -7.70 -8.75 -4.99
CA THR A 59 -8.76 -8.70 -6.02
C THR A 59 -9.61 -9.97 -6.03
N ASP A 60 -10.72 -9.94 -6.76
CA ASP A 60 -11.56 -11.12 -6.99
C ASP A 60 -10.86 -12.21 -7.81
N ARG A 61 -9.65 -11.94 -8.34
CA ARG A 61 -8.87 -12.92 -9.14
C ARG A 61 -8.07 -13.90 -8.30
N VAL A 62 -7.81 -13.58 -7.02
CA VAL A 62 -7.05 -14.50 -6.16
C VAL A 62 -7.83 -15.81 -5.97
N SER A 63 -7.12 -16.93 -5.88
CA SER A 63 -7.75 -18.24 -5.75
C SER A 63 -8.37 -18.45 -4.36
N ALA A 64 -9.34 -19.38 -4.26
CA ALA A 64 -9.87 -19.79 -2.97
C ALA A 64 -8.80 -20.43 -2.08
N ASP A 65 -7.85 -21.15 -2.68
CA ASP A 65 -6.71 -21.74 -1.96
C ASP A 65 -5.84 -20.64 -1.32
N TYR A 66 -5.67 -19.52 -2.01
CA TYR A 66 -4.95 -18.38 -1.48
C TYR A 66 -5.66 -17.73 -0.31
N LEU A 67 -6.97 -17.50 -0.41
CA LEU A 67 -7.76 -16.96 0.70
C LEU A 67 -7.73 -17.91 1.91
N ALA A 68 -7.79 -19.23 1.69
CA ALA A 68 -7.64 -20.21 2.75
C ALA A 68 -6.26 -20.17 3.42
N HIS A 69 -5.20 -19.98 2.61
CA HIS A 69 -3.86 -19.81 3.13
C HIS A 69 -3.76 -18.59 4.04
N LEU A 70 -4.29 -17.43 3.62
CA LEU A 70 -4.28 -16.21 4.43
C LEU A 70 -5.05 -16.40 5.74
N GLN A 71 -6.24 -17.02 5.69
CA GLN A 71 -7.02 -17.30 6.90
C GLN A 71 -6.26 -18.22 7.86
N LYS A 72 -5.61 -19.28 7.34
CA LYS A 72 -4.80 -20.19 8.14
C LYS A 72 -3.61 -19.49 8.82
N ALA A 73 -2.99 -18.53 8.12
CA ALA A 73 -1.90 -17.71 8.67
C ALA A 73 -2.39 -16.60 9.61
N GLY A 74 -3.70 -16.43 9.80
CA GLY A 74 -4.27 -15.36 10.62
C GLY A 74 -4.18 -13.96 9.97
N VAL A 75 -3.93 -13.88 8.66
CA VAL A 75 -3.80 -12.63 7.92
C VAL A 75 -5.19 -12.11 7.55
N SER A 76 -5.44 -10.82 7.82
CA SER A 76 -6.65 -10.15 7.34
C SER A 76 -6.55 -9.83 5.85
N TYR A 77 -7.68 -9.88 5.14
CA TYR A 77 -7.72 -9.42 3.76
C TYR A 77 -9.04 -8.75 3.40
N LEU A 78 -8.98 -7.80 2.47
CA LEU A 78 -10.11 -7.07 1.93
C LEU A 78 -10.15 -7.25 0.41
N LEU A 79 -11.30 -7.65 -0.11
CA LEU A 79 -11.55 -7.75 -1.55
C LEU A 79 -11.86 -6.35 -2.10
N CYS A 80 -10.93 -5.77 -2.83
CA CYS A 80 -10.96 -4.37 -3.23
C CYS A 80 -11.00 -4.16 -4.74
N GLY A 81 -11.68 -5.02 -5.48
CA GLY A 81 -11.88 -4.85 -6.91
C GLY A 81 -11.80 -6.14 -7.70
N LYS A 82 -12.25 -6.10 -8.94
CA LYS A 82 -12.34 -7.30 -9.80
C LYS A 82 -10.98 -7.75 -10.35
N ARG A 83 -10.20 -6.85 -10.95
CA ARG A 83 -8.91 -7.14 -11.60
C ARG A 83 -7.77 -6.32 -11.04
N GLU A 84 -8.06 -5.10 -10.60
CA GLU A 84 -7.14 -4.15 -10.00
C GLU A 84 -7.72 -3.69 -8.67
N ILE A 85 -6.86 -3.19 -7.79
CA ILE A 85 -7.30 -2.63 -6.51
C ILE A 85 -7.97 -1.29 -6.77
N ASP A 86 -9.23 -1.17 -6.41
CA ASP A 86 -9.93 0.11 -6.27
C ASP A 86 -9.45 0.76 -4.96
N LEU A 87 -8.55 1.73 -5.10
CA LEU A 87 -7.87 2.39 -3.98
C LEU A 87 -8.85 3.14 -3.06
N ALA A 88 -9.87 3.76 -3.63
CA ALA A 88 -10.89 4.46 -2.84
C ALA A 88 -11.75 3.48 -2.03
N THR A 89 -12.15 2.36 -2.64
CA THR A 89 -12.85 1.28 -1.95
C THR A 89 -11.98 0.65 -0.87
N ALA A 90 -10.68 0.45 -1.14
CA ALA A 90 -9.73 -0.09 -0.16
C ALA A 90 -9.65 0.81 1.08
N LEU A 91 -9.46 2.12 0.92
CA LEU A 91 -9.40 3.05 2.05
C LEU A 91 -10.71 3.10 2.85
N ARG A 92 -11.87 3.09 2.18
CA ARG A 92 -13.18 3.02 2.86
C ARG A 92 -13.33 1.75 3.70
N LYS A 93 -12.95 0.59 3.15
CA LYS A 93 -13.01 -0.69 3.86
C LYS A 93 -12.04 -0.73 5.03
N LEU A 94 -10.81 -0.24 4.88
CA LEU A 94 -9.84 -0.11 5.96
C LEU A 94 -10.37 0.78 7.10
N ALA A 95 -10.93 1.94 6.76
CA ALA A 95 -11.53 2.82 7.74
C ALA A 95 -12.70 2.15 8.49
N SER A 96 -13.59 1.44 7.78
CA SER A 96 -14.73 0.74 8.37
C SER A 96 -14.32 -0.44 9.23
N ALA A 97 -13.36 -1.26 8.76
CA ALA A 97 -12.99 -2.52 9.43
C ALA A 97 -12.09 -2.30 10.65
N PHE A 98 -11.24 -1.27 10.64
CA PHE A 98 -10.22 -1.04 11.67
C PHE A 98 -10.32 0.34 12.33
N GLY A 99 -11.30 1.16 11.98
CA GLY A 99 -11.46 2.52 12.53
C GLY A 99 -10.35 3.49 12.11
N LEU A 100 -9.65 3.25 11.00
CA LEU A 100 -8.51 4.04 10.57
C LEU A 100 -8.96 5.44 10.14
N ARG A 101 -8.26 6.46 10.65
CA ARG A 101 -8.42 7.87 10.25
C ARG A 101 -7.22 8.39 9.45
N LYS A 102 -6.08 7.73 9.57
CA LYS A 102 -4.83 8.06 8.89
C LYS A 102 -4.16 6.80 8.40
N VAL A 103 -3.61 6.85 7.19
CA VAL A 103 -2.77 5.81 6.62
C VAL A 103 -1.47 6.46 6.17
N MET A 104 -0.34 5.87 6.54
CA MET A 104 0.97 6.27 6.03
C MET A 104 1.26 5.49 4.76
N LEU A 105 1.42 6.20 3.66
CA LEU A 105 1.76 5.63 2.36
C LEU A 105 3.28 5.54 2.25
N GLN A 106 3.83 4.34 2.30
CA GLN A 106 5.27 4.05 2.21
C GLN A 106 5.62 3.22 0.96
N GLY A 107 4.69 3.08 0.03
CA GLY A 107 4.87 2.29 -1.17
C GLY A 107 5.94 2.85 -2.10
N GLY A 108 6.44 2.04 -3.02
CA GLY A 108 7.32 2.50 -4.09
C GLY A 108 6.63 3.52 -5.01
N GLY A 109 7.42 4.23 -5.84
CA GLY A 109 6.97 5.33 -6.66
C GLY A 109 5.71 5.05 -7.48
N LYS A 110 5.58 3.85 -8.05
CA LYS A 110 4.38 3.46 -8.83
C LYS A 110 3.10 3.44 -8.00
N PHE A 111 3.16 2.90 -6.79
CA PHE A 111 1.99 2.85 -5.91
C PHE A 111 1.64 4.24 -5.38
N ASN A 112 2.65 5.02 -4.99
CA ASN A 112 2.48 6.42 -4.60
C ASN A 112 1.86 7.24 -5.75
N GLY A 113 2.35 7.05 -6.97
CA GLY A 113 1.82 7.70 -8.17
C GLY A 113 0.36 7.35 -8.44
N ALA A 114 -0.02 6.08 -8.26
CA ALA A 114 -1.41 5.64 -8.40
C ALA A 114 -2.32 6.30 -7.37
N MET A 115 -1.90 6.38 -6.10
CA MET A 115 -2.63 7.05 -5.03
C MET A 115 -2.78 8.55 -5.28
N LEU A 116 -1.71 9.22 -5.72
CA LEU A 116 -1.73 10.64 -6.07
C LEU A 116 -2.68 10.90 -7.24
N LYS A 117 -2.59 10.10 -8.31
CA LYS A 117 -3.47 10.19 -9.49
C LYS A 117 -4.93 9.99 -9.12
N ALA A 118 -5.22 9.12 -8.15
CA ALA A 118 -6.57 8.90 -7.66
C ALA A 118 -7.08 10.01 -6.71
N GLY A 119 -6.26 11.04 -6.41
CA GLY A 119 -6.61 12.13 -5.50
C GLY A 119 -6.72 11.69 -4.04
N LEU A 120 -6.01 10.63 -3.66
CA LEU A 120 -6.09 10.00 -2.34
C LEU A 120 -4.88 10.30 -1.44
N VAL A 121 -4.05 11.28 -1.81
CA VAL A 121 -2.91 11.76 -1.02
C VAL A 121 -3.22 13.15 -0.50
N ASP A 122 -3.32 13.31 0.82
CA ASP A 122 -3.60 14.58 1.47
C ASP A 122 -2.32 15.37 1.78
N GLU A 123 -1.29 14.67 2.26
CA GLU A 123 -0.02 15.28 2.68
C GLU A 123 1.17 14.46 2.18
N ILE A 124 2.25 15.16 1.86
CA ILE A 124 3.55 14.59 1.52
C ILE A 124 4.53 14.98 2.62
N SER A 125 5.23 13.98 3.17
CA SER A 125 6.32 14.15 4.13
C SER A 125 7.60 13.63 3.49
N GLN A 126 8.53 14.53 3.19
CA GLN A 126 9.76 14.22 2.46
C GLN A 126 10.97 14.54 3.30
N ILE A 127 11.90 13.59 3.39
CA ILE A 127 13.21 13.79 4.03
C ILE A 127 14.25 13.80 2.93
N ILE A 128 15.06 14.84 2.90
CA ILE A 128 16.20 15.00 1.99
C ILE A 128 17.47 14.86 2.81
N VAL A 129 18.25 13.85 2.50
CA VAL A 129 19.56 13.62 3.13
C VAL A 129 20.68 14.14 2.22
N PRO A 130 21.79 14.66 2.77
CA PRO A 130 22.89 15.21 1.98
C PRO A 130 23.80 14.09 1.45
N ILE A 131 23.22 13.17 0.66
CA ILE A 131 23.90 12.02 0.08
C ILE A 131 23.51 11.93 -1.39
N VAL A 132 24.49 11.66 -2.24
CA VAL A 132 24.28 11.38 -3.67
C VAL A 132 24.66 9.93 -3.93
N ASP A 133 23.69 9.11 -4.37
CA ASP A 133 23.95 7.69 -4.62
C ASP A 133 24.50 7.41 -6.04
N GLY A 134 24.29 8.32 -7.00
CA GLY A 134 24.75 8.19 -8.38
C GLY A 134 24.15 7.03 -9.18
N GLY A 135 23.13 6.36 -8.64
CA GLY A 135 22.47 5.22 -9.30
C GLY A 135 21.68 5.62 -10.54
N VAL A 136 21.62 4.73 -11.54
CA VAL A 136 20.83 4.90 -12.76
C VAL A 136 19.53 4.11 -12.64
N GLY A 137 18.39 4.69 -13.06
CA GLY A 137 17.09 4.00 -13.09
C GLY A 137 16.39 3.91 -11.73
N ILE A 138 16.74 4.79 -10.80
CA ILE A 138 16.08 4.88 -9.50
C ILE A 138 14.65 5.42 -9.68
N SER A 139 13.69 4.78 -9.02
CA SER A 139 12.29 5.23 -9.01
C SER A 139 12.17 6.60 -8.33
N SER A 140 11.32 7.48 -8.88
CA SER A 140 10.97 8.73 -8.21
C SER A 140 10.01 8.48 -7.03
N PHE A 141 9.69 9.54 -6.26
CA PHE A 141 8.67 9.46 -5.19
C PHE A 141 7.29 9.09 -5.72
N PHE A 142 6.95 9.53 -6.92
CA PHE A 142 5.66 9.34 -7.56
C PHE A 142 5.85 9.03 -9.04
N ASP A 143 5.86 7.75 -9.40
CA ASP A 143 5.92 7.30 -10.78
C ASP A 143 4.51 7.01 -11.26
N ILE A 144 3.98 7.85 -12.15
CA ILE A 144 2.68 7.62 -12.76
C ILE A 144 2.89 6.84 -14.07
N PRO A 145 2.46 5.58 -14.14
CA PRO A 145 2.63 4.78 -15.36
C PRO A 145 1.88 5.39 -16.56
N GLY A 146 2.51 5.31 -17.73
CA GLY A 146 1.97 5.83 -18.98
C GLY A 146 2.62 7.16 -19.39
N LYS A 147 2.25 7.68 -20.58
CA LYS A 147 2.62 9.05 -20.96
C LYS A 147 1.93 10.02 -19.99
N PRO A 148 2.68 10.79 -19.18
CA PRO A 148 2.03 11.80 -18.38
C PRO A 148 1.34 12.77 -19.34
N PRO A 149 0.08 13.15 -19.07
CA PRO A 149 -0.51 14.28 -19.81
C PRO A 149 0.40 15.48 -19.61
N ALA A 150 0.51 16.34 -20.63
CA ALA A 150 1.45 17.47 -20.68
C ALA A 150 1.35 18.45 -19.46
N LYS A 151 0.31 18.31 -18.64
CA LYS A 151 0.05 19.12 -17.45
C LYS A 151 -0.27 18.29 -16.20
N ALA A 152 0.18 17.03 -16.14
CA ALA A 152 -0.03 16.21 -14.92
C ALA A 152 0.91 16.70 -13.82
N ALA A 153 0.42 17.57 -12.96
CA ALA A 153 1.13 18.04 -11.80
C ALA A 153 0.20 18.16 -10.58
N ALA A 154 0.71 17.83 -9.41
CA ALA A 154 0.04 18.14 -8.16
C ALA A 154 0.55 19.48 -7.62
N SER A 155 -0.36 20.41 -7.35
CA SER A 155 0.00 21.65 -6.65
C SER A 155 0.14 21.38 -5.17
N LEU A 156 1.24 21.84 -4.59
CA LEU A 156 1.58 21.63 -3.19
C LEU A 156 1.65 22.95 -2.45
N ARG A 157 1.14 22.95 -1.21
CA ARG A 157 1.32 24.04 -0.26
C ARG A 157 2.22 23.58 0.87
N MET A 158 3.31 24.31 1.12
CA MET A 158 4.21 24.00 2.21
C MET A 158 3.48 24.13 3.56
N LEU A 159 3.63 23.12 4.39
CA LEU A 159 3.14 23.09 5.78
C LEU A 159 4.28 23.38 6.76
N SER A 160 5.44 22.79 6.54
CA SER A 160 6.63 23.04 7.36
C SER A 160 7.91 22.66 6.63
N HIS A 161 8.99 23.33 7.00
CA HIS A 161 10.38 22.96 6.69
C HIS A 161 11.17 22.96 7.99
N LYS A 162 11.87 21.87 8.27
CA LYS A 162 12.74 21.73 9.43
C LYS A 162 14.11 21.25 9.00
N GLN A 163 15.14 21.93 9.46
CA GLN A 163 16.50 21.44 9.38
C GLN A 163 16.74 20.50 10.56
N LEU A 164 17.23 19.31 10.27
CA LEU A 164 17.58 18.29 11.26
C LEU A 164 19.12 18.16 11.34
N PRO A 165 19.68 17.55 12.40
CA PRO A 165 21.10 17.29 12.49
C PRO A 165 21.65 16.54 11.24
N GLY A 166 22.94 16.77 10.93
CA GLY A 166 23.58 16.14 9.78
C GLY A 166 23.20 16.72 8.42
N GLY A 167 22.67 17.94 8.36
CA GLY A 167 22.29 18.58 7.08
C GLY A 167 21.01 18.05 6.46
N VAL A 168 20.24 17.27 7.20
CA VAL A 168 18.98 16.67 6.73
C VAL A 168 17.87 17.71 6.72
N SER A 169 17.11 17.81 5.62
CA SER A 169 15.90 18.66 5.51
C SER A 169 14.63 17.81 5.56
N TRP A 170 13.71 18.18 6.44
CA TRP A 170 12.38 17.59 6.52
C TRP A 170 11.34 18.57 6.01
N LEU A 171 10.71 18.25 4.90
CA LEU A 171 9.71 19.04 4.21
C LEU A 171 8.33 18.37 4.36
N ARG A 172 7.30 19.18 4.68
CA ARG A 172 5.92 18.71 4.68
C ARG A 172 5.07 19.60 3.80
N TYR A 173 4.25 18.98 2.97
CA TYR A 173 3.36 19.66 2.04
C TYR A 173 1.95 19.10 2.15
N ARG A 174 0.97 19.97 1.94
CA ARG A 174 -0.41 19.57 1.64
C ARG A 174 -0.60 19.50 0.14
N VAL A 175 -1.22 18.44 -0.34
CA VAL A 175 -1.66 18.34 -1.74
C VAL A 175 -2.92 19.22 -1.89
N VAL A 176 -2.84 20.26 -2.71
CA VAL A 176 -3.95 21.22 -2.89
C VAL A 176 -4.83 20.80 -4.05
N ARG A 177 -4.20 20.39 -5.15
CA ARG A 177 -4.89 19.96 -6.36
C ARG A 177 -4.00 19.02 -7.16
N TYR A 178 -4.56 17.92 -7.65
CA TYR A 178 -4.01 17.12 -8.72
C TYR A 178 -4.80 17.41 -9.99
N GLN A 179 -4.15 17.96 -11.01
CA GLN A 179 -4.78 18.24 -12.30
C GLN A 179 -4.30 17.20 -13.32
N ILE A 180 -5.25 16.49 -13.90
CA ILE A 180 -5.07 15.77 -15.15
C ILE A 180 -5.71 16.67 -16.21
N ALA A 181 -4.92 17.27 -17.06
CA ALA A 181 -5.41 17.99 -18.24
C ALA A 181 -5.51 17.06 -19.43
#